data_0d19ffa66518b9d0e40b945d7e9e2d5c
#
_entry.id   0d19ffa66518b9d0e40b945d7e9e2d5c
#
_cell.length_a   1.000
_cell.length_b   1.000
_cell.length_c   1.000
_cell.angle_alpha   90.00
_cell.angle_beta   90.00
_cell.angle_gamma   90.00
#
_symmetry.space_group_name_H-M   'P 1'
#
loop_
_entity.id
_entity.type
_entity.pdbx_description
1 polymer ?
#
loop_
_entity_poly.entity_id
_entity_poly.type
_entity_poly.pdbx_seq_one_letter_code
_entity_poly.pdbx_strand_id
1 'polypeptide(L)'
;MDLFSQFAPTTLLGMPLILMAMLIPWLLFPTPSGRWVNNRLLTLQNWFLTSFTKQILLPLNSPAHKWAFLLTTLMAFLLSMNMLGLLPYTFTPTTQLSINLGLAVPLWLATVLVGFRNQFTHSLAHFLPEGTPTPLIPILILIETISLFIRPLALGVRLTANLTAGHLLIHLISSAIPAILPMSITASLLTFTVLILLTILEIAVAMIQAYVFVLLLSLYLQENT
;
A
#
# COMPACT_ATOMS: atom_id res chain seq x y z
N MET A 1 11.03 26.89 7.20
CA MET A 1 10.34 25.66 7.65
C MET A 1 10.80 24.53 6.77
N ASP A 2 11.37 23.49 7.36
CA ASP A 2 11.83 22.34 6.57
C ASP A 2 10.61 21.56 6.12
N LEU A 3 10.42 21.42 4.80
CA LEU A 3 9.27 20.74 4.18
C LEU A 3 9.12 19.29 4.65
N PHE A 4 10.21 18.66 5.08
CA PHE A 4 10.22 17.29 5.57
C PHE A 4 9.97 17.15 7.08
N SER A 5 9.95 18.23 7.84
CA SER A 5 9.70 18.20 9.28
C SER A 5 8.33 17.67 9.65
N GLN A 6 7.35 17.77 8.76
CA GLN A 6 6.00 17.21 8.93
C GLN A 6 5.96 15.67 8.98
N PHE A 7 6.96 14.98 8.41
CA PHE A 7 7.07 13.51 8.43
C PHE A 7 7.91 13.00 9.60
N ALA A 8 8.48 13.90 10.41
CA ALA A 8 9.27 13.49 11.56
C ALA A 8 8.37 12.79 12.60
N PRO A 9 8.82 11.65 13.18
CA PRO A 9 8.06 10.97 14.22
C PRO A 9 7.99 11.83 15.48
N THR A 10 6.86 12.47 15.71
CA THR A 10 6.58 13.27 16.89
C THR A 10 6.03 12.37 18.00
N THR A 11 6.35 12.69 19.24
CA THR A 11 5.81 12.04 20.43
C THR A 11 4.71 12.90 21.04
N LEU A 12 3.55 12.32 21.28
CA LEU A 12 2.42 12.98 21.94
C LEU A 12 2.23 12.30 23.31
N LEU A 13 2.32 13.09 24.41
CA LEU A 13 2.23 12.57 25.78
C LEU A 13 3.21 11.40 26.09
N GLY A 14 4.40 11.41 25.50
CA GLY A 14 5.40 10.34 25.70
C GLY A 14 5.17 9.08 24.86
N MET A 15 4.06 9.00 24.10
CA MET A 15 3.83 7.89 23.15
C MET A 15 4.21 8.31 21.72
N PRO A 16 4.87 7.44 20.94
CA PRO A 16 5.15 7.71 19.54
C PRO A 16 3.82 7.76 18.75
N LEU A 17 3.61 8.82 18.01
CA LEU A 17 2.38 9.06 17.24
C LEU A 17 2.12 7.94 16.20
N ILE A 18 3.18 7.27 15.77
CA ILE A 18 3.13 6.11 14.87
C ILE A 18 2.25 4.98 15.44
N LEU A 19 2.42 4.65 16.72
CA LEU A 19 1.64 3.58 17.36
C LEU A 19 0.15 3.94 17.41
N MET A 20 -0.16 5.18 17.77
CA MET A 20 -1.55 5.67 17.80
C MET A 20 -2.17 5.60 16.39
N ALA A 21 -1.46 6.06 15.37
CA ALA A 21 -1.95 6.03 14.00
C ALA A 21 -2.15 4.60 13.46
N MET A 22 -1.37 3.62 13.91
CA MET A 22 -1.57 2.21 13.56
C MET A 22 -2.77 1.58 14.25
N LEU A 23 -3.14 2.03 15.45
CA LEU A 23 -4.27 1.48 16.20
C LEU A 23 -5.63 2.02 15.71
N ILE A 24 -5.69 3.25 15.23
CA ILE A 24 -6.92 3.89 14.77
C ILE A 24 -7.63 3.09 13.66
N PRO A 25 -6.97 2.57 12.61
CA PRO A 25 -7.62 1.75 11.60
C PRO A 25 -8.31 0.52 12.17
N TRP A 26 -7.70 -0.10 13.16
CA TRP A 26 -8.26 -1.29 13.80
C TRP A 26 -9.53 -0.97 14.60
N LEU A 27 -9.59 0.19 15.25
CA LEU A 27 -10.77 0.68 15.97
C LEU A 27 -11.92 1.09 15.03
N LEU A 28 -11.62 1.47 13.78
CA LEU A 28 -12.63 1.85 12.79
C LEU A 28 -13.45 0.65 12.27
N PHE A 29 -12.95 -0.58 12.41
CA PHE A 29 -13.69 -1.76 12.00
C PHE A 29 -14.66 -2.19 13.12
N PRO A 30 -16.00 -2.00 12.93
CA PRO A 30 -16.97 -2.42 13.92
C PRO A 30 -16.95 -3.94 14.08
N THR A 31 -16.94 -4.39 15.32
CA THR A 31 -17.03 -5.81 15.66
C THR A 31 -18.44 -6.34 15.35
N PRO A 32 -18.56 -7.57 14.84
CA PRO A 32 -19.86 -8.20 14.60
C PRO A 32 -20.60 -8.33 15.92
N SER A 33 -21.75 -7.67 16.01
CA SER A 33 -22.69 -7.86 17.13
C SER A 33 -23.52 -9.12 16.86
N GLY A 34 -23.75 -9.97 17.86
CA GLY A 34 -24.58 -11.18 17.75
C GLY A 34 -26.08 -10.92 17.52
N ARG A 35 -26.43 -9.82 16.86
CA ARG A 35 -27.81 -9.45 16.52
C ARG A 35 -28.21 -10.08 15.18
N TRP A 36 -29.46 -10.48 15.07
CA TRP A 36 -30.05 -11.07 13.85
C TRP A 36 -29.99 -10.13 12.63
N VAL A 37 -30.04 -8.82 12.86
CA VAL A 37 -29.95 -7.80 11.82
C VAL A 37 -28.69 -6.97 12.05
N ASN A 38 -27.80 -6.94 11.05
CA ASN A 38 -26.58 -6.18 11.10
C ASN A 38 -26.83 -4.66 10.96
N ASN A 39 -26.01 -3.85 11.59
CA ASN A 39 -26.01 -2.40 11.39
C ASN A 39 -25.63 -2.07 9.93
N ARG A 40 -26.12 -0.92 9.41
CA ARG A 40 -25.83 -0.47 8.04
C ARG A 40 -24.32 -0.37 7.75
N LEU A 41 -23.52 0.08 8.72
CA LEU A 41 -22.06 0.14 8.58
C LEU A 41 -21.44 -1.25 8.44
N LEU A 42 -21.90 -2.22 9.25
CA LEU A 42 -21.46 -3.62 9.16
C LEU A 42 -21.83 -4.26 7.82
N THR A 43 -23.03 -4.02 7.31
CA THR A 43 -23.45 -4.55 6.01
C THR A 43 -22.62 -3.98 4.87
N LEU A 44 -22.33 -2.68 4.90
CA LEU A 44 -21.49 -2.01 3.91
C LEU A 44 -20.04 -2.52 3.96
N GLN A 45 -19.49 -2.69 5.16
CA GLN A 45 -18.16 -3.25 5.38
C GLN A 45 -18.08 -4.70 4.86
N ASN A 46 -19.05 -5.54 5.21
CA ASN A 46 -19.10 -6.93 4.75
C ASN A 46 -19.26 -7.03 3.22
N TRP A 47 -20.09 -6.16 2.64
CA TRP A 47 -20.24 -6.10 1.18
C TRP A 47 -18.91 -5.73 0.51
N PHE A 48 -18.23 -4.71 1.01
CA PHE A 48 -16.91 -4.29 0.50
C PHE A 48 -15.90 -5.43 0.60
N LEU A 49 -15.75 -6.02 1.79
CA LEU A 49 -14.82 -7.13 2.01
C LEU A 49 -15.13 -8.35 1.12
N THR A 50 -16.41 -8.73 1.01
CA THR A 50 -16.78 -9.89 0.17
C THR A 50 -16.60 -9.64 -1.32
N SER A 51 -16.89 -8.44 -1.81
CA SER A 51 -16.65 -8.08 -3.21
C SER A 51 -15.16 -8.10 -3.52
N PHE A 52 -14.36 -7.57 -2.61
CA PHE A 52 -12.92 -7.50 -2.74
C PHE A 52 -12.24 -8.88 -2.66
N THR A 53 -12.66 -9.72 -1.70
CA THR A 53 -12.16 -11.10 -1.59
C THR A 53 -12.42 -11.88 -2.87
N LYS A 54 -13.60 -11.74 -3.47
CA LYS A 54 -13.93 -12.38 -4.75
C LYS A 54 -12.96 -11.95 -5.85
N GLN A 55 -12.68 -10.66 -5.97
CA GLN A 55 -11.78 -10.15 -7.01
C GLN A 55 -10.34 -10.64 -6.85
N ILE A 56 -9.82 -10.71 -5.62
CA ILE A 56 -8.45 -11.19 -5.36
C ILE A 56 -8.35 -12.70 -5.55
N LEU A 57 -9.38 -13.46 -5.15
CA LEU A 57 -9.35 -14.93 -5.20
C LEU A 57 -9.63 -15.51 -6.58
N LEU A 58 -10.28 -14.75 -7.46
CA LEU A 58 -10.62 -15.22 -8.81
C LEU A 58 -9.42 -15.73 -9.62
N PRO A 59 -8.25 -15.08 -9.63
CA PRO A 59 -7.08 -15.57 -10.35
C PRO A 59 -6.28 -16.63 -9.59
N LEU A 60 -6.56 -16.87 -8.29
CA LEU A 60 -5.75 -17.72 -7.43
C LEU A 60 -6.15 -19.19 -7.49
N ASN A 61 -5.13 -20.07 -7.49
CA ASN A 61 -5.30 -21.51 -7.37
C ASN A 61 -5.90 -21.93 -6.01
N SER A 62 -6.52 -23.10 -5.95
CA SER A 62 -7.16 -23.63 -4.73
C SER A 62 -6.25 -23.66 -3.47
N PRO A 63 -4.95 -24.00 -3.52
CA PRO A 63 -4.08 -23.97 -2.34
C PRO A 63 -3.83 -22.55 -1.82
N ALA A 64 -3.88 -21.53 -2.68
CA ALA A 64 -3.68 -20.13 -2.32
C ALA A 64 -4.88 -19.52 -1.58
N HIS A 65 -6.07 -20.13 -1.64
CA HIS A 65 -7.26 -19.65 -0.93
C HIS A 65 -7.08 -19.57 0.60
N LYS A 66 -6.12 -20.31 1.17
CA LYS A 66 -5.78 -20.24 2.60
C LYS A 66 -5.26 -18.85 3.01
N TRP A 67 -4.71 -18.11 2.05
CA TRP A 67 -4.17 -16.75 2.27
C TRP A 67 -5.21 -15.65 2.12
N ALA A 68 -6.45 -16.00 1.75
CA ALA A 68 -7.52 -15.05 1.49
C ALA A 68 -7.76 -14.09 2.66
N PHE A 69 -7.81 -14.63 3.88
CA PHE A 69 -8.04 -13.84 5.09
C PHE A 69 -6.92 -12.83 5.32
N LEU A 70 -5.67 -13.25 5.17
CA LEU A 70 -4.50 -12.37 5.35
C LEU A 70 -4.47 -11.27 4.30
N LEU A 71 -4.72 -11.60 3.03
CA LEU A 71 -4.72 -10.62 1.93
C LEU A 71 -5.82 -9.58 2.09
N THR A 72 -7.02 -10.00 2.52
CA THR A 72 -8.15 -9.08 2.72
C THR A 72 -7.99 -8.18 3.93
N THR A 73 -7.48 -8.71 5.04
CA THR A 73 -7.18 -7.89 6.23
C THR A 73 -6.07 -6.88 5.95
N LEU A 74 -5.05 -7.29 5.22
CA LEU A 74 -3.96 -6.42 4.80
C LEU A 74 -4.45 -5.29 3.89
N MET A 75 -5.34 -5.60 2.93
CA MET A 75 -5.96 -4.58 2.08
C MET A 75 -6.76 -3.57 2.90
N ALA A 76 -7.64 -4.06 3.78
CA ALA A 76 -8.45 -3.19 4.62
C ALA A 76 -7.58 -2.30 5.52
N PHE A 77 -6.52 -2.86 6.08
CA PHE A 77 -5.55 -2.13 6.90
C PHE A 77 -4.82 -1.04 6.12
N LEU A 78 -4.22 -1.38 4.97
CA LEU A 78 -3.51 -0.40 4.13
C LEU A 78 -4.42 0.70 3.61
N LEU A 79 -5.63 0.33 3.16
CA LEU A 79 -6.60 1.29 2.66
C LEU A 79 -7.02 2.26 3.77
N SER A 80 -7.32 1.77 4.96
CA SER A 80 -7.71 2.63 6.08
C SER A 80 -6.55 3.52 6.55
N MET A 81 -5.31 3.01 6.59
CA MET A 81 -4.12 3.81 6.92
C MET A 81 -3.89 4.94 5.92
N ASN A 82 -4.00 4.65 4.62
CA ASN A 82 -3.81 5.63 3.57
C ASN A 82 -4.92 6.69 3.59
N MET A 83 -6.19 6.29 3.75
CA MET A 83 -7.32 7.21 3.82
C MET A 83 -7.27 8.12 5.05
N LEU A 84 -6.89 7.57 6.21
CA LEU A 84 -6.71 8.38 7.43
C LEU A 84 -5.54 9.36 7.29
N GLY A 85 -4.48 8.96 6.61
CA GLY A 85 -3.34 9.82 6.36
C GLY A 85 -3.65 11.03 5.49
N LEU A 86 -4.68 10.98 4.64
CA LEU A 86 -5.12 12.10 3.80
C LEU A 86 -5.89 13.18 4.57
N LEU A 87 -6.33 12.90 5.79
CA LEU A 87 -7.00 13.91 6.61
C LEU A 87 -6.02 15.03 7.01
N PRO A 88 -6.47 16.30 6.99
CA PRO A 88 -5.61 17.41 7.40
C PRO A 88 -5.17 17.24 8.85
N TYR A 89 -3.91 17.56 9.14
CA TYR A 89 -3.28 17.48 10.47
C TYR A 89 -3.11 16.07 11.06
N THR A 90 -3.35 15.01 10.28
CA THR A 90 -3.09 13.64 10.73
C THR A 90 -1.66 13.21 10.40
N PHE A 91 -1.07 12.43 11.30
CA PHE A 91 0.22 11.80 11.03
C PHE A 91 0.02 10.61 10.08
N THR A 92 0.80 10.57 9.01
CA THR A 92 0.74 9.50 8.00
C THR A 92 1.79 8.43 8.29
N PRO A 93 1.44 7.30 8.91
CA PRO A 93 2.42 6.26 9.22
C PRO A 93 2.98 5.58 7.95
N THR A 94 2.21 5.56 6.88
CA THR A 94 2.60 4.97 5.58
C THR A 94 3.64 5.80 4.81
N THR A 95 3.95 7.02 5.24
CA THR A 95 5.10 7.79 4.71
C THR A 95 6.44 7.28 5.27
N GLN A 96 6.41 6.52 6.37
CA GLN A 96 7.61 5.92 6.94
C GLN A 96 8.00 4.66 6.17
N LEU A 97 9.19 4.70 5.56
CA LEU A 97 9.72 3.58 4.76
C LEU A 97 9.86 2.29 5.59
N SER A 98 10.19 2.43 6.88
CA SER A 98 10.37 1.30 7.79
C SER A 98 9.12 0.44 7.94
N ILE A 99 7.94 1.06 8.03
CA ILE A 99 6.65 0.35 8.17
C ILE A 99 6.31 -0.40 6.89
N ASN A 100 6.43 0.27 5.75
CA ASN A 100 6.06 -0.32 4.46
C ASN A 100 7.00 -1.45 4.06
N LEU A 101 8.30 -1.30 4.30
CA LEU A 101 9.25 -2.40 4.10
C LEU A 101 9.04 -3.52 5.14
N GLY A 102 8.71 -3.17 6.39
CA GLY A 102 8.38 -4.14 7.44
C GLY A 102 7.14 -4.98 7.12
N LEU A 103 6.22 -4.49 6.28
CA LEU A 103 5.09 -5.26 5.77
C LEU A 103 5.45 -6.00 4.46
N ALA A 104 6.12 -5.33 3.52
CA ALA A 104 6.40 -5.88 2.20
C ALA A 104 7.39 -7.05 2.24
N VAL A 105 8.50 -6.91 2.96
CA VAL A 105 9.57 -7.92 2.97
C VAL A 105 9.14 -9.24 3.62
N PRO A 106 8.51 -9.27 4.82
CA PRO A 106 8.09 -10.54 5.42
C PRO A 106 7.01 -11.25 4.62
N LEU A 107 6.04 -10.50 4.06
CA LEU A 107 4.96 -11.08 3.26
C LEU A 107 5.49 -11.68 1.96
N TRP A 108 6.38 -10.97 1.27
CA TRP A 108 7.04 -11.50 0.08
C TRP A 108 7.90 -12.73 0.42
N LEU A 109 8.68 -12.67 1.49
CA LEU A 109 9.51 -13.80 1.91
C LEU A 109 8.65 -15.02 2.25
N ALA A 110 7.48 -14.82 2.86
CA ALA A 110 6.53 -15.88 3.13
C ALA A 110 6.01 -16.55 1.85
N THR A 111 5.70 -15.77 0.78
CA THR A 111 5.29 -16.34 -0.51
C THR A 111 6.41 -17.14 -1.17
N VAL A 112 7.65 -16.66 -1.11
CA VAL A 112 8.84 -17.37 -1.63
C VAL A 112 9.08 -18.68 -0.88
N LEU A 113 9.00 -18.66 0.46
CA LEU A 113 9.15 -19.87 1.28
C LEU A 113 8.09 -20.93 1.00
N VAL A 114 6.85 -20.52 0.73
CA VAL A 114 5.78 -21.43 0.32
C VAL A 114 6.12 -22.10 -1.01
N GLY A 115 6.65 -21.36 -1.99
CA GLY A 115 7.11 -21.90 -3.26
C GLY A 115 8.22 -22.95 -3.07
N PHE A 116 9.24 -22.64 -2.28
CA PHE A 116 10.32 -23.57 -1.98
C PHE A 116 9.87 -24.82 -1.24
N ARG A 117 8.84 -24.69 -0.38
CA ARG A 117 8.31 -25.85 0.36
C ARG A 117 7.47 -26.77 -0.52
N ASN A 118 6.67 -26.22 -1.43
CA ASN A 118 5.72 -27.01 -2.21
C ASN A 118 6.34 -27.62 -3.47
N GLN A 119 7.14 -26.84 -4.21
CA GLN A 119 7.71 -27.24 -5.50
C GLN A 119 9.14 -26.69 -5.68
N PHE A 120 10.10 -27.25 -4.97
CA PHE A 120 11.49 -26.78 -4.98
C PHE A 120 12.11 -26.79 -6.38
N THR A 121 11.87 -27.86 -7.16
CA THR A 121 12.42 -27.98 -8.54
C THR A 121 11.81 -26.98 -9.49
N HIS A 122 10.51 -26.71 -9.39
CA HIS A 122 9.81 -25.74 -10.24
C HIS A 122 10.24 -24.31 -9.91
N SER A 123 10.38 -23.96 -8.64
CA SER A 123 10.84 -22.63 -8.21
C SER A 123 12.27 -22.35 -8.63
N LEU A 124 13.15 -23.36 -8.67
CA LEU A 124 14.50 -23.22 -9.21
C LEU A 124 14.52 -23.15 -10.74
N ALA A 125 13.64 -23.89 -11.42
CA ALA A 125 13.53 -23.83 -12.88
C ALA A 125 13.08 -22.44 -13.38
N HIS A 126 12.33 -21.69 -12.56
CA HIS A 126 11.92 -20.32 -12.90
C HIS A 126 13.10 -19.35 -13.08
N PHE A 127 14.28 -19.63 -12.47
CA PHE A 127 15.49 -18.82 -12.69
C PHE A 127 16.14 -19.05 -14.05
N LEU A 128 15.72 -20.13 -14.77
CA LEU A 128 16.26 -20.51 -16.07
C LEU A 128 15.13 -20.54 -17.09
N PRO A 129 14.88 -19.46 -17.86
CA PRO A 129 13.90 -19.47 -18.94
C PRO A 129 14.31 -20.47 -20.02
N GLU A 130 13.37 -21.31 -20.45
CA GLU A 130 13.56 -22.36 -21.46
C GLU A 130 14.02 -21.74 -22.79
N GLY A 131 15.01 -22.37 -23.45
CA GLY A 131 15.50 -21.94 -24.77
C GLY A 131 16.66 -20.95 -24.77
N THR A 132 17.32 -20.71 -23.65
CA THR A 132 18.46 -19.79 -23.57
C THR A 132 19.76 -20.47 -24.05
N PRO A 133 20.61 -19.77 -24.86
CA PRO A 133 21.94 -20.26 -25.25
C PRO A 133 22.84 -20.38 -24.01
N THR A 134 23.59 -21.47 -23.95
CA THR A 134 24.46 -21.84 -22.81
C THR A 134 25.38 -20.75 -22.27
N PRO A 135 26.04 -19.88 -23.10
CA PRO A 135 26.92 -18.83 -22.59
C PRO A 135 26.19 -17.69 -21.85
N LEU A 136 24.86 -17.51 -22.07
CA LEU A 136 24.06 -16.46 -21.45
C LEU A 136 23.44 -16.87 -20.09
N ILE A 137 23.45 -18.14 -19.76
CA ILE A 137 22.83 -18.70 -18.54
C ILE A 137 23.31 -17.98 -17.26
N PRO A 138 24.61 -17.81 -16.97
CA PRO A 138 25.04 -17.23 -15.70
C PRO A 138 24.62 -15.77 -15.54
N ILE A 139 24.57 -15.00 -16.62
CA ILE A 139 24.15 -13.60 -16.60
C ILE A 139 22.65 -13.53 -16.34
N LEU A 140 21.86 -14.40 -16.95
CA LEU A 140 20.40 -14.44 -16.80
C LEU A 140 19.98 -14.80 -15.37
N ILE A 141 20.62 -15.79 -14.76
CA ILE A 141 20.37 -16.17 -13.35
C ILE A 141 20.66 -14.98 -12.43
N LEU A 142 21.75 -14.24 -12.67
CA LEU A 142 22.11 -13.09 -11.86
C LEU A 142 21.06 -11.97 -11.99
N ILE A 143 20.59 -11.68 -13.19
CA ILE A 143 19.55 -10.68 -13.43
C ILE A 143 18.24 -11.09 -12.76
N GLU A 144 17.84 -12.37 -12.87
CA GLU A 144 16.61 -12.86 -12.28
C GLU A 144 16.65 -12.85 -10.74
N THR A 145 17.79 -13.23 -10.14
CA THR A 145 17.96 -13.13 -8.67
C THR A 145 17.87 -11.69 -8.19
N ILE A 146 18.51 -10.74 -8.88
CA ILE A 146 18.40 -9.31 -8.54
C ILE A 146 16.95 -8.81 -8.70
N SER A 147 16.29 -9.18 -9.79
CA SER A 147 14.89 -8.85 -10.08
C SER A 147 13.99 -9.30 -8.94
N LEU A 148 14.20 -10.52 -8.44
CA LEU A 148 13.44 -11.10 -7.34
C LEU A 148 13.58 -10.30 -6.03
N PHE A 149 14.79 -9.82 -5.70
CA PHE A 149 15.02 -8.95 -4.53
C PHE A 149 14.47 -7.53 -4.69
N ILE A 150 14.42 -7.01 -5.92
CA ILE A 150 13.85 -5.68 -6.19
C ILE A 150 12.34 -5.68 -5.98
N ARG A 151 11.64 -6.78 -6.21
CA ARG A 151 10.16 -6.87 -6.10
C ARG A 151 9.62 -6.36 -4.76
N PRO A 152 10.04 -6.83 -3.57
CA PRO A 152 9.53 -6.33 -2.29
C PRO A 152 9.97 -4.89 -2.01
N LEU A 153 11.17 -4.50 -2.44
CA LEU A 153 11.65 -3.13 -2.31
C LEU A 153 10.78 -2.16 -3.12
N ALA A 154 10.55 -2.48 -4.39
CA ALA A 154 9.70 -1.66 -5.27
C ALA A 154 8.29 -1.50 -4.71
N LEU A 155 7.75 -2.55 -4.08
CA LEU A 155 6.41 -2.57 -3.50
C LEU A 155 6.31 -1.63 -2.29
N GLY A 156 7.28 -1.69 -1.37
CA GLY A 156 7.33 -0.80 -0.20
C GLY A 156 7.66 0.65 -0.54
N VAL A 157 8.66 0.87 -1.43
CA VAL A 157 9.06 2.22 -1.85
C VAL A 157 7.96 2.93 -2.63
N ARG A 158 7.21 2.22 -3.47
CA ARG A 158 6.10 2.80 -4.24
C ARG A 158 5.03 3.38 -3.32
N LEU A 159 4.70 2.70 -2.24
CA LEU A 159 3.69 3.14 -1.29
C LEU A 159 4.16 4.39 -0.54
N THR A 160 5.40 4.44 -0.07
CA THR A 160 5.99 5.63 0.57
C THR A 160 6.13 6.79 -0.39
N ALA A 161 6.70 6.57 -1.57
CA ALA A 161 7.00 7.64 -2.53
C ALA A 161 5.74 8.36 -3.00
N ASN A 162 4.67 7.62 -3.31
CA ASN A 162 3.43 8.23 -3.79
C ASN A 162 2.78 9.11 -2.72
N LEU A 163 2.73 8.65 -1.46
CA LEU A 163 2.14 9.44 -0.38
C LEU A 163 3.02 10.61 0.04
N THR A 164 4.34 10.42 0.15
CA THR A 164 5.23 11.55 0.49
C THR A 164 5.23 12.62 -0.59
N ALA A 165 5.28 12.24 -1.86
CA ALA A 165 5.25 13.19 -2.98
C ALA A 165 3.90 13.92 -3.06
N GLY A 166 2.77 13.22 -2.86
CA GLY A 166 1.43 13.80 -2.86
C GLY A 166 1.28 14.85 -1.76
N HIS A 167 1.59 14.50 -0.52
CA HIS A 167 1.55 15.44 0.61
C HIS A 167 2.45 16.65 0.43
N LEU A 168 3.68 16.46 -0.08
CA LEU A 168 4.59 17.58 -0.36
C LEU A 168 4.01 18.52 -1.41
N LEU A 169 3.44 18.01 -2.49
CA LEU A 169 2.83 18.83 -3.54
C LEU A 169 1.63 19.62 -3.00
N ILE A 170 0.75 19.00 -2.25
CA ILE A 170 -0.40 19.67 -1.63
C ILE A 170 0.07 20.77 -0.68
N HIS A 171 1.08 20.49 0.14
CA HIS A 171 1.63 21.47 1.07
C HIS A 171 2.27 22.66 0.33
N LEU A 172 3.04 22.43 -0.74
CA LEU A 172 3.65 23.48 -1.55
C LEU A 172 2.60 24.39 -2.20
N ILE A 173 1.57 23.80 -2.80
CA ILE A 173 0.52 24.57 -3.47
C ILE A 173 -0.34 25.32 -2.44
N SER A 174 -0.65 24.69 -1.31
CA SER A 174 -1.41 25.36 -0.24
C SER A 174 -0.67 26.55 0.35
N SER A 175 0.67 26.48 0.47
CA SER A 175 1.50 27.60 0.93
C SER A 175 1.67 28.68 -0.13
N ALA A 176 1.54 28.37 -1.41
CA ALA A 176 1.62 29.36 -2.50
C ALA A 176 0.36 30.24 -2.58
N ILE A 177 -0.83 29.72 -2.21
CA ILE A 177 -2.09 30.46 -2.29
C ILE A 177 -2.05 31.79 -1.53
N PRO A 178 -1.70 31.84 -0.23
CA PRO A 178 -1.64 33.10 0.52
C PRO A 178 -0.55 34.07 0.01
N ALA A 179 0.51 33.56 -0.62
CA ALA A 179 1.56 34.40 -1.20
C ALA A 179 1.10 35.08 -2.50
N ILE A 180 0.24 34.44 -3.30
CA ILE A 180 -0.25 34.96 -4.57
C ILE A 180 -1.47 35.88 -4.38
N LEU A 181 -2.26 35.66 -3.33
CA LEU A 181 -3.52 36.35 -3.07
C LEU A 181 -3.40 37.87 -3.08
N PRO A 182 -2.34 38.53 -2.50
CA PRO A 182 -2.18 39.98 -2.55
C PRO A 182 -1.80 40.54 -3.94
N MET A 183 -1.25 39.68 -4.83
CA MET A 183 -0.82 40.10 -6.17
C MET A 183 -1.96 40.03 -7.20
N SER A 184 -2.74 38.93 -7.20
CA SER A 184 -3.85 38.72 -8.16
C SER A 184 -4.85 37.73 -7.64
N ILE A 185 -6.11 38.14 -7.58
CA ILE A 185 -7.22 37.28 -7.15
C ILE A 185 -7.48 36.16 -8.16
N THR A 186 -7.35 36.42 -9.45
CA THR A 186 -7.56 35.42 -10.50
C THR A 186 -6.55 34.28 -10.44
N ALA A 187 -5.26 34.58 -10.20
CA ALA A 187 -4.22 33.57 -10.06
C ALA A 187 -4.42 32.72 -8.79
N SER A 188 -4.84 33.35 -7.67
CA SER A 188 -5.11 32.60 -6.45
C SER A 188 -6.31 31.67 -6.58
N LEU A 189 -7.34 32.04 -7.33
CA LEU A 189 -8.49 31.18 -7.59
C LEU A 189 -8.10 30.00 -8.50
N LEU A 190 -7.24 30.20 -9.47
CA LEU A 190 -6.73 29.13 -10.33
C LEU A 190 -5.85 28.16 -9.53
N THR A 191 -4.95 28.64 -8.65
CA THR A 191 -4.15 27.76 -7.78
C THR A 191 -5.01 26.98 -6.79
N PHE A 192 -6.12 27.56 -6.32
CA PHE A 192 -7.06 26.87 -5.45
C PHE A 192 -7.79 25.73 -6.19
N THR A 193 -8.21 25.95 -7.44
CA THR A 193 -8.82 24.86 -8.26
C THR A 193 -7.84 23.73 -8.51
N VAL A 194 -6.57 24.03 -8.79
CA VAL A 194 -5.50 23.02 -8.91
C VAL A 194 -5.33 22.22 -7.62
N LEU A 195 -5.38 22.90 -6.45
CA LEU A 195 -5.28 22.22 -5.16
C LEU A 195 -6.42 21.22 -4.94
N ILE A 196 -7.65 21.58 -5.29
CA ILE A 196 -8.81 20.66 -5.20
C ILE A 196 -8.60 19.45 -6.11
N LEU A 197 -8.18 19.65 -7.36
CA LEU A 197 -7.93 18.57 -8.30
C LEU A 197 -6.82 17.63 -7.79
N LEU A 198 -5.76 18.19 -7.21
CA LEU A 198 -4.68 17.39 -6.61
C LEU A 198 -5.14 16.58 -5.41
N THR A 199 -5.97 17.12 -4.52
CA THR A 199 -6.50 16.36 -3.38
C THR A 199 -7.37 15.19 -3.84
N ILE A 200 -8.20 15.38 -4.88
CA ILE A 200 -9.01 14.29 -5.46
C ILE A 200 -8.11 13.20 -6.06
N LEU A 201 -7.07 13.62 -6.79
CA LEU A 201 -6.11 12.69 -7.38
C LEU A 201 -5.36 11.91 -6.29
N GLU A 202 -4.96 12.54 -5.20
CA GLU A 202 -4.26 11.87 -4.10
C GLU A 202 -5.14 10.83 -3.41
N ILE A 203 -6.44 11.10 -3.22
CA ILE A 203 -7.41 10.11 -2.72
C ILE A 203 -7.49 8.90 -3.66
N ALA A 204 -7.58 9.13 -4.96
CA ALA A 204 -7.62 8.06 -5.94
C ALA A 204 -6.34 7.21 -5.92
N VAL A 205 -5.17 7.85 -5.87
CA VAL A 205 -3.87 7.17 -5.79
C VAL A 205 -3.75 6.35 -4.50
N ALA A 206 -4.18 6.89 -3.36
CA ALA A 206 -4.14 6.19 -2.07
C ALA A 206 -4.96 4.89 -2.08
N MET A 207 -6.15 4.91 -2.70
CA MET A 207 -6.98 3.71 -2.88
C MET A 207 -6.34 2.70 -3.83
N ILE A 208 -5.90 3.16 -5.00
CA ILE A 208 -5.26 2.31 -6.01
C ILE A 208 -3.99 1.67 -5.46
N GLN A 209 -3.21 2.41 -4.66
CA GLN A 209 -1.95 1.92 -4.13
C GLN A 209 -2.13 0.76 -3.15
N ALA A 210 -3.15 0.81 -2.29
CA ALA A 210 -3.50 -0.29 -1.40
C ALA A 210 -3.93 -1.54 -2.20
N TYR A 211 -4.74 -1.34 -3.25
CA TYR A 211 -5.16 -2.41 -4.14
C TYR A 211 -4.00 -3.07 -4.88
N VAL A 212 -3.14 -2.27 -5.52
CA VAL A 212 -1.99 -2.76 -6.29
C VAL A 212 -1.00 -3.51 -5.39
N PHE A 213 -0.82 -3.08 -4.14
CA PHE A 213 0.04 -3.78 -3.18
C PHE A 213 -0.43 -5.23 -2.97
N VAL A 214 -1.71 -5.42 -2.66
CA VAL A 214 -2.27 -6.74 -2.41
C VAL A 214 -2.37 -7.59 -3.67
N LEU A 215 -2.68 -6.96 -4.81
CA LEU A 215 -2.75 -7.64 -6.10
C LEU A 215 -1.37 -8.18 -6.51
N LEU A 216 -0.31 -7.40 -6.38
CA LEU A 216 1.05 -7.89 -6.68
C LEU A 216 1.44 -9.02 -5.73
N LEU A 217 1.11 -8.92 -4.44
CA LEU A 217 1.36 -9.99 -3.49
C LEU A 217 0.60 -11.28 -3.86
N SER A 218 -0.65 -11.16 -4.32
CA SER A 218 -1.44 -12.30 -4.77
C SER A 218 -0.88 -12.94 -6.05
N LEU A 219 -0.36 -12.14 -6.98
CA LEU A 219 0.34 -12.64 -8.18
C LEU A 219 1.62 -13.42 -7.81
N TYR A 220 2.42 -12.90 -6.88
CA TYR A 220 3.61 -13.63 -6.39
C TYR A 220 3.24 -14.93 -5.70
N LEU A 221 2.12 -14.95 -4.98
CA LEU A 221 1.61 -16.18 -4.38
C LEU A 221 1.18 -17.17 -5.47
N GLN A 222 0.55 -16.71 -6.55
CA GLN A 222 0.14 -17.55 -7.67
C GLN A 222 1.34 -18.14 -8.43
N GLU A 223 2.40 -17.36 -8.64
CA GLU A 223 3.64 -17.84 -9.25
C GLU A 223 4.31 -18.95 -8.42
N ASN A 224 4.14 -18.91 -7.09
CA ASN A 224 4.79 -19.83 -6.14
C ASN A 224 3.88 -20.98 -5.63
N THR A 225 2.63 -21.04 -6.05
CA THR A 225 1.68 -22.11 -5.68
C THR A 225 1.19 -22.91 -6.88
#